data_977944e566a23bd2ff63ce9ac75c8395
#
_entry.id   977944e566a23bd2ff63ce9ac75c8395
#
_cell.length_a   1.000
_cell.length_b   1.000
_cell.length_c   1.000
_cell.angle_alpha   90.00
_cell.angle_beta   90.00
_cell.angle_gamma   90.00
#
_symmetry.space_group_name_H-M   'P 1'
#
loop_
_entity.id
_entity.type
_entity.pdbx_description
1 polymer ?
#
loop_
_entity_poly.entity_id
_entity_poly.type
_entity_poly.pdbx_seq_one_letter_code
_entity_poly.pdbx_strand_id
1 'polypeptide(L)'
;MEQFENQITLRGDLLGLPEFSHENHGKKFYRFFLEVARLSGAVDVLPVVAELRLLEGLDLLCGERMTVRGQIRSHNHSDELGRHLMIFAFANELRMEEGEPINDVHLSGLLCREPTFRRTPLGREICDVMLAVPRAFRRADYLPCILWGRIAQEVSRCRTRDRLELTGRLQSRIYTKYQNDVPCERTAYEISALTASAIS
;
A
#
# COMPACT_ATOMS: atom_id res chain seq x y z
N MET A 1 0.46 -14.23 -22.40
CA MET A 1 -0.32 -13.90 -21.17
C MET A 1 0.28 -12.63 -20.62
N GLU A 2 -0.44 -11.54 -20.58
CA GLU A 2 0.07 -10.27 -20.03
C GLU A 2 0.45 -10.46 -18.56
N GLN A 3 1.70 -10.16 -18.25
CA GLN A 3 2.19 -10.25 -16.88
C GLN A 3 1.95 -8.91 -16.19
N PHE A 4 1.16 -8.93 -15.12
CA PHE A 4 0.97 -7.78 -14.24
C PHE A 4 1.96 -7.85 -13.09
N GLU A 5 2.53 -6.72 -12.74
CA GLU A 5 3.50 -6.58 -11.67
C GLU A 5 2.81 -6.14 -10.37
N ASN A 6 3.22 -6.73 -9.26
CA ASN A 6 2.81 -6.31 -7.92
C ASN A 6 3.94 -6.69 -6.96
N GLN A 7 4.83 -5.74 -6.72
CA GLN A 7 6.00 -5.93 -5.86
C GLN A 7 6.09 -4.77 -4.89
N ILE A 8 6.44 -5.09 -3.65
CA ILE A 8 6.79 -4.13 -2.62
C ILE A 8 8.01 -4.60 -1.86
N THR A 9 8.94 -3.69 -1.62
CA THR A 9 10.03 -3.87 -0.68
C THR A 9 9.96 -2.78 0.37
N LEU A 10 9.85 -3.18 1.64
CA LEU A 10 9.91 -2.28 2.78
C LEU A 10 11.12 -2.65 3.64
N ARG A 11 11.84 -1.65 4.13
CA ARG A 11 12.79 -1.80 5.25
C ARG A 11 12.49 -0.70 6.25
N GLY A 12 12.20 -1.11 7.48
CA GLY A 12 11.84 -0.21 8.56
C GLY A 12 11.93 -0.89 9.90
N ASP A 13 11.61 -0.15 10.94
CA ASP A 13 11.73 -0.61 12.31
C ASP A 13 10.40 -1.23 12.76
N LEU A 14 10.47 -2.40 13.40
CA LEU A 14 9.30 -3.14 13.87
C LEU A 14 8.58 -2.38 14.98
N LEU A 15 7.34 -1.98 14.73
CA LEU A 15 6.49 -1.29 15.70
C LEU A 15 5.56 -2.29 16.40
N GLY A 16 6.08 -2.89 17.48
CA GLY A 16 5.36 -3.91 18.24
C GLY A 16 5.46 -5.32 17.63
N LEU A 17 5.15 -6.32 18.44
CA LEU A 17 5.22 -7.72 18.03
C LEU A 17 4.05 -8.09 17.11
N PRO A 18 4.22 -9.10 16.23
CA PRO A 18 3.14 -9.59 15.38
C PRO A 18 1.96 -10.14 16.17
N GLU A 19 0.76 -9.67 15.82
CA GLU A 19 -0.51 -10.13 16.40
C GLU A 19 -1.23 -11.07 15.43
N PHE A 20 -1.95 -12.07 15.96
CA PHE A 20 -2.76 -12.95 15.14
C PHE A 20 -3.80 -12.14 14.35
N SER A 21 -3.85 -12.36 13.06
CA SER A 21 -4.78 -11.69 12.15
C SER A 21 -5.94 -12.59 11.77
N HIS A 22 -5.67 -13.73 11.15
CA HIS A 22 -6.67 -14.67 10.68
C HIS A 22 -6.06 -16.02 10.32
N GLU A 23 -6.91 -16.99 10.11
CA GLU A 23 -6.54 -18.28 9.54
C GLU A 23 -7.24 -18.48 8.18
N ASN A 24 -6.52 -19.03 7.22
CA ASN A 24 -7.05 -19.34 5.90
C ASN A 24 -6.43 -20.63 5.37
N HIS A 25 -7.26 -21.61 5.01
CA HIS A 25 -6.81 -22.93 4.54
C HIS A 25 -5.76 -23.60 5.45
N GLY A 26 -5.96 -23.55 6.76
CA GLY A 26 -5.05 -24.13 7.75
C GLY A 26 -3.74 -23.38 7.96
N LYS A 27 -3.58 -22.22 7.35
CA LYS A 27 -2.42 -21.34 7.51
C LYS A 27 -2.78 -20.15 8.39
N LYS A 28 -1.96 -19.87 9.38
CA LYS A 28 -2.11 -18.74 10.29
C LYS A 28 -1.36 -17.53 9.79
N PHE A 29 -2.01 -16.38 9.80
CA PHE A 29 -1.45 -15.10 9.39
C PHE A 29 -1.41 -14.14 10.57
N TYR A 30 -0.33 -13.38 10.64
CA TYR A 30 -0.07 -12.38 11.67
C TYR A 30 0.08 -11.01 11.04
N ARG A 31 -0.36 -9.98 11.74
CA ARG A 31 -0.25 -8.59 11.34
C ARG A 31 0.71 -7.87 12.29
N PHE A 32 1.54 -7.03 11.72
CA PHE A 32 2.42 -6.11 12.44
C PHE A 32 2.60 -4.82 11.63
N PHE A 33 3.30 -3.86 12.19
CA PHE A 33 3.55 -2.58 11.53
C PHE A 33 5.05 -2.30 11.46
N LEU A 34 5.47 -1.66 10.37
CA LEU A 34 6.81 -1.12 10.22
C LEU A 34 6.75 0.40 10.19
N GLU A 35 7.64 1.03 10.95
CA GLU A 35 7.98 2.43 10.80
C GLU A 35 9.02 2.59 9.71
N VAL A 36 8.66 3.30 8.63
CA VAL A 36 9.56 3.55 7.50
C VAL A 36 9.75 5.05 7.33
N ALA A 37 10.96 5.52 7.59
CA ALA A 37 11.31 6.93 7.46
C ALA A 37 11.37 7.33 5.98
N ARG A 38 10.86 8.54 5.68
CA ARG A 38 10.98 9.20 4.37
C ARG A 38 12.22 10.10 4.36
N LEU A 39 12.73 10.39 3.17
CA LEU A 39 13.80 11.38 2.98
C LEU A 39 13.44 12.78 3.51
N SER A 40 12.15 13.10 3.61
CA SER A 40 11.65 14.37 4.16
C SER A 40 11.65 14.44 5.69
N GLY A 41 12.03 13.35 6.38
CA GLY A 41 11.94 13.22 7.84
C GLY A 41 10.56 12.79 8.37
N ALA A 42 9.53 12.74 7.52
CA ALA A 42 8.25 12.14 7.88
C ALA A 42 8.37 10.61 7.99
N VAL A 43 7.48 9.99 8.76
CA VAL A 43 7.46 8.55 8.98
C VAL A 43 6.13 7.98 8.49
N ASP A 44 6.19 6.85 7.80
CA ASP A 44 5.03 6.03 7.47
C ASP A 44 4.96 4.84 8.42
N VAL A 45 3.80 4.61 9.02
CA VAL A 45 3.50 3.39 9.79
C VAL A 45 2.70 2.47 8.86
N LEU A 46 3.35 1.41 8.37
CA LEU A 46 2.84 0.57 7.28
C LEU A 46 2.44 -0.82 7.78
N PRO A 47 1.22 -1.28 7.49
CA PRO A 47 0.76 -2.60 7.89
C PRO A 47 1.38 -3.69 7.02
N VAL A 48 1.82 -4.75 7.68
CA VAL A 48 2.35 -5.97 7.07
C VAL A 48 1.55 -7.16 7.55
N VAL A 49 1.26 -8.08 6.64
CA VAL A 49 0.65 -9.39 6.96
C VAL A 49 1.60 -10.49 6.47
N ALA A 50 1.93 -11.41 7.35
CA ALA A 50 2.82 -12.53 7.07
C ALA A 50 2.23 -13.87 7.53
N GLU A 51 2.50 -14.94 6.79
CA GLU A 51 2.22 -16.31 7.24
C GLU A 51 3.14 -16.66 8.42
N LEU A 52 2.63 -17.37 9.42
CA LEU A 52 3.39 -17.78 10.63
C LEU A 52 4.76 -18.35 10.30
N ARG A 53 4.86 -19.20 9.28
CA ARG A 53 6.12 -19.84 8.87
C ARG A 53 7.25 -18.86 8.53
N LEU A 54 6.92 -17.64 8.11
CA LEU A 54 7.91 -16.59 7.81
C LEU A 54 8.43 -15.90 9.08
N LEU A 55 7.69 -16.00 10.18
CA LEU A 55 8.01 -15.44 11.48
C LEU A 55 8.76 -16.44 12.37
N GLU A 56 8.58 -17.74 12.11
CA GLU A 56 9.24 -18.80 12.86
C GLU A 56 10.77 -18.72 12.70
N GLY A 57 11.47 -18.74 13.84
CA GLY A 57 12.93 -18.65 13.89
C GLY A 57 13.51 -17.25 13.75
N LEU A 58 12.67 -16.19 13.62
CA LEU A 58 13.11 -14.83 13.72
C LEU A 58 13.07 -14.37 15.19
N ASP A 59 14.15 -13.76 15.65
CA ASP A 59 14.22 -13.12 16.96
C ASP A 59 13.67 -11.70 16.83
N LEU A 60 12.35 -11.57 17.07
CA LEU A 60 11.61 -10.34 16.82
C LEU A 60 11.55 -9.48 18.08
N LEU A 61 12.24 -8.35 18.05
CA LEU A 61 12.18 -7.33 19.08
C LEU A 61 11.63 -6.02 18.51
N CYS A 62 10.82 -5.31 19.31
CA CYS A 62 10.33 -3.99 18.96
C CYS A 62 11.47 -3.02 18.76
N GLY A 63 11.45 -2.25 17.68
CA GLY A 63 12.49 -1.31 17.28
C GLY A 63 13.60 -1.91 16.42
N GLU A 64 13.64 -3.22 16.23
CA GLU A 64 14.61 -3.83 15.33
C GLU A 64 14.22 -3.66 13.86
N ARG A 65 15.24 -3.56 13.02
CA ARG A 65 15.08 -3.33 11.59
C ARG A 65 14.83 -4.61 10.82
N MET A 66 13.80 -4.56 9.98
CA MET A 66 13.36 -5.67 9.18
C MET A 66 13.18 -5.26 7.72
N THR A 67 13.54 -6.15 6.80
CA THR A 67 13.18 -6.07 5.39
C THR A 67 12.04 -7.03 5.09
N VAL A 68 11.00 -6.50 4.44
CA VAL A 68 9.83 -7.22 3.94
C VAL A 68 9.83 -7.14 2.42
N ARG A 69 9.76 -8.29 1.75
CA ARG A 69 9.49 -8.36 0.32
C ARG A 69 8.19 -9.10 0.08
N GLY A 70 7.37 -8.58 -0.82
CA GLY A 70 6.07 -9.17 -1.08
C GLY A 70 5.24 -8.44 -2.11
N GLN A 71 3.95 -8.42 -1.87
CA GLN A 71 2.94 -7.80 -2.75
C GLN A 71 2.04 -6.89 -1.95
N ILE A 72 1.48 -5.87 -2.59
CA ILE A 72 0.44 -5.04 -1.97
C ILE A 72 -0.89 -5.74 -2.15
N ARG A 73 -1.63 -5.87 -1.06
CA ARG A 73 -2.97 -6.46 -1.04
C ARG A 73 -3.98 -5.46 -0.55
N SER A 74 -5.21 -5.66 -1.01
CA SER A 74 -6.36 -4.90 -0.53
C SER A 74 -7.46 -5.82 -0.02
N HIS A 75 -8.14 -5.38 1.02
CA HIS A 75 -9.29 -6.06 1.61
C HIS A 75 -10.36 -5.05 2.01
N ASN A 76 -11.60 -5.30 1.62
CA ASN A 76 -12.73 -4.53 2.13
C ASN A 76 -13.09 -5.04 3.52
N HIS A 77 -12.92 -4.20 4.52
CA HIS A 77 -13.33 -4.46 5.88
C HIS A 77 -14.61 -3.69 6.19
N SER A 78 -15.50 -4.33 6.94
CA SER A 78 -16.73 -3.70 7.44
C SER A 78 -16.74 -3.79 8.94
N ASP A 79 -16.84 -2.65 9.59
CA ASP A 79 -16.99 -2.52 11.04
C ASP A 79 -18.22 -1.65 11.36
N GLU A 80 -18.43 -1.35 12.63
CA GLU A 80 -19.52 -0.48 13.09
C GLU A 80 -19.49 0.92 12.46
N LEU A 81 -18.34 1.31 11.92
CA LEU A 81 -18.07 2.61 11.30
C LEU A 81 -18.27 2.58 9.78
N GLY A 82 -18.67 1.43 9.23
CA GLY A 82 -18.97 1.21 7.84
C GLY A 82 -17.86 0.48 7.07
N ARG A 83 -18.01 0.50 5.74
CA ARG A 83 -17.08 -0.18 4.83
C ARG A 83 -15.85 0.67 4.56
N HIS A 84 -14.66 0.09 4.69
CA HIS A 84 -13.40 0.77 4.35
C HIS A 84 -12.41 -0.21 3.68
N LEU A 85 -11.58 0.35 2.83
CA LEU A 85 -10.54 -0.39 2.11
C LEU A 85 -9.27 -0.42 2.97
N MET A 86 -8.86 -1.61 3.36
CA MET A 86 -7.57 -1.84 4.00
C MET A 86 -6.53 -2.23 2.97
N ILE A 87 -5.35 -1.63 3.05
CA ILE A 87 -4.21 -1.92 2.20
C ILE A 87 -3.04 -2.28 3.08
N PHE A 88 -2.30 -3.31 2.70
CA PHE A 88 -1.16 -3.81 3.45
C PHE A 88 -0.13 -4.49 2.55
N ALA A 89 1.10 -4.57 3.01
CA ALA A 89 2.12 -5.42 2.42
C ALA A 89 1.89 -6.87 2.85
N PHE A 90 1.70 -7.77 1.89
CA PHE A 90 1.61 -9.20 2.11
C PHE A 90 2.99 -9.81 1.89
N ALA A 91 3.65 -10.25 2.97
CA ALA A 91 5.00 -10.71 2.95
C ALA A 91 5.14 -12.09 2.26
N ASN A 92 6.09 -12.18 1.35
CA ASN A 92 6.59 -13.43 0.78
C ASN A 92 7.94 -13.81 1.39
N GLU A 93 8.69 -12.81 1.88
CA GLU A 93 9.99 -12.96 2.50
C GLU A 93 10.15 -11.91 3.62
N LEU A 94 10.76 -12.33 4.72
CA LEU A 94 11.14 -11.49 5.85
C LEU A 94 12.61 -11.73 6.18
N ARG A 95 13.35 -10.66 6.45
CA ARG A 95 14.74 -10.72 6.93
C ARG A 95 14.98 -9.68 8.00
N MET A 96 15.59 -10.10 9.10
CA MET A 96 16.16 -9.16 10.05
C MET A 96 17.49 -8.68 9.48
N GLU A 97 17.57 -7.41 9.10
CA GLU A 97 18.79 -6.83 8.52
C GLU A 97 18.84 -5.33 8.68
N GLU A 98 20.01 -4.83 9.00
CA GLU A 98 20.31 -3.40 9.09
C GLU A 98 20.37 -2.75 7.69
N GLY A 99 20.32 -1.43 7.65
CA GLY A 99 20.47 -0.64 6.43
C GLY A 99 19.53 0.56 6.36
N GLU A 100 19.64 1.34 5.30
CA GLU A 100 18.79 2.50 5.08
C GLU A 100 17.32 2.10 4.89
N PRO A 101 16.35 2.94 5.31
CA PRO A 101 14.93 2.69 5.09
C PRO A 101 14.63 2.49 3.61
N ILE A 102 13.78 1.51 3.30
CA ILE A 102 13.31 1.23 1.93
C ILE A 102 11.79 1.27 1.92
N ASN A 103 11.23 1.94 0.91
CA ASN A 103 9.81 1.88 0.60
C ASN A 103 9.69 1.98 -0.93
N ASP A 104 9.75 0.84 -1.57
CA ASP A 104 9.80 0.71 -3.01
C ASP A 104 8.66 -0.17 -3.51
N VAL A 105 7.88 0.37 -4.45
CA VAL A 105 6.67 -0.25 -4.99
C VAL A 105 6.75 -0.26 -6.50
N HIS A 106 6.50 -1.43 -7.11
CA HIS A 106 6.32 -1.62 -8.54
C HIS A 106 4.98 -2.28 -8.80
N LEU A 107 4.12 -1.60 -9.54
CA LEU A 107 2.77 -2.06 -9.84
C LEU A 107 2.45 -1.90 -11.32
N SER A 108 1.71 -2.87 -11.84
CA SER A 108 0.95 -2.69 -13.07
C SER A 108 -0.48 -3.19 -12.91
N GLY A 109 -1.44 -2.46 -13.47
CA GLY A 109 -2.85 -2.76 -13.31
C GLY A 109 -3.71 -2.02 -14.32
N LEU A 110 -5.01 -2.27 -14.27
CA LEU A 110 -6.00 -1.58 -15.10
C LEU A 110 -6.68 -0.48 -14.29
N LEU A 111 -6.91 0.67 -14.92
CA LEU A 111 -7.71 1.73 -14.32
C LEU A 111 -9.15 1.27 -14.12
N CYS A 112 -9.63 1.29 -12.87
CA CYS A 112 -11.00 0.86 -12.52
C CYS A 112 -12.06 1.89 -12.91
N ARG A 113 -11.65 3.15 -12.99
CA ARG A 113 -12.50 4.32 -13.26
C ARG A 113 -11.68 5.41 -13.90
N GLU A 114 -12.33 6.42 -14.43
CA GLU A 114 -11.68 7.62 -14.96
C GLU A 114 -10.78 8.26 -13.90
N PRO A 115 -9.55 8.66 -14.26
CA PRO A 115 -8.66 9.42 -13.38
C PRO A 115 -9.31 10.72 -12.91
N THR A 116 -9.10 11.07 -11.65
CA THR A 116 -9.62 12.31 -11.06
C THR A 116 -8.49 13.32 -10.89
N PHE A 117 -8.39 14.27 -11.83
CA PHE A 117 -7.40 15.34 -11.75
C PHE A 117 -7.93 16.49 -10.89
N ARG A 118 -7.07 17.02 -10.02
CA ARG A 118 -7.39 18.16 -9.16
C ARG A 118 -6.14 18.95 -8.77
N ARG A 119 -6.33 20.18 -8.27
CA ARG A 119 -5.26 20.97 -7.65
C ARG A 119 -5.46 21.03 -6.13
N THR A 120 -4.36 20.87 -5.39
CA THR A 120 -4.39 21.08 -3.94
C THR A 120 -4.51 22.56 -3.61
N PRO A 121 -4.92 22.94 -2.36
CA PRO A 121 -4.92 24.33 -1.92
C PRO A 121 -3.58 25.04 -2.08
N LEU A 122 -2.47 24.30 -2.07
CA LEU A 122 -1.11 24.81 -2.30
C LEU A 122 -0.74 24.87 -3.80
N GLY A 123 -1.70 24.69 -4.71
CA GLY A 123 -1.49 24.76 -6.17
C GLY A 123 -0.83 23.55 -6.81
N ARG A 124 -0.56 22.47 -6.06
CA ARG A 124 0.04 21.25 -6.62
C ARG A 124 -0.99 20.47 -7.42
N GLU A 125 -0.62 20.06 -8.62
CA GLU A 125 -1.44 19.21 -9.47
C GLU A 125 -1.30 17.75 -9.05
N ILE A 126 -2.44 17.09 -8.89
CA ILE A 126 -2.52 15.69 -8.52
C ILE A 126 -3.59 14.97 -9.33
N CYS A 127 -3.40 13.69 -9.51
CA CYS A 127 -4.36 12.79 -10.14
C CYS A 127 -4.58 11.57 -9.27
N ASP A 128 -5.80 11.37 -8.81
CA ASP A 128 -6.19 10.20 -8.04
C ASP A 128 -6.68 9.11 -8.99
N VAL A 129 -6.12 7.92 -8.90
CA VAL A 129 -6.51 6.75 -9.68
C VAL A 129 -6.75 5.54 -8.78
N MET A 130 -7.53 4.59 -9.28
CA MET A 130 -7.74 3.30 -8.65
C MET A 130 -7.31 2.21 -9.62
N LEU A 131 -6.26 1.46 -9.26
CA LEU A 131 -5.77 0.33 -10.05
C LEU A 131 -6.42 -0.97 -9.60
N ALA A 132 -6.91 -1.77 -10.55
CA ALA A 132 -7.19 -3.18 -10.37
C ALA A 132 -5.93 -3.97 -10.76
N VAL A 133 -5.25 -4.53 -9.78
CA VAL A 133 -4.08 -5.38 -9.98
C VAL A 133 -4.52 -6.83 -9.93
N PRO A 134 -4.45 -7.57 -11.06
CA PRO A 134 -4.95 -8.95 -11.12
C PRO A 134 -4.19 -9.89 -10.18
N ARG A 135 -4.93 -10.87 -9.65
CA ARG A 135 -4.44 -11.97 -8.83
C ARG A 135 -4.84 -13.31 -9.42
N ALA A 136 -4.23 -14.36 -8.91
CA ALA A 136 -4.69 -15.72 -9.19
C ALA A 136 -6.20 -15.89 -8.86
N PHE A 137 -6.84 -16.87 -9.50
CA PHE A 137 -8.25 -17.22 -9.29
C PHE A 137 -9.25 -16.07 -9.60
N ARG A 138 -9.00 -15.28 -10.64
CA ARG A 138 -9.86 -14.18 -11.11
C ARG A 138 -10.18 -13.15 -10.02
N ARG A 139 -9.29 -12.94 -9.07
CA ARG A 139 -9.37 -11.88 -8.06
C ARG A 139 -8.54 -10.68 -8.50
N ALA A 140 -8.75 -9.54 -7.87
CA ALA A 140 -7.93 -8.35 -8.03
C ALA A 140 -7.78 -7.63 -6.70
N ASP A 141 -6.64 -6.95 -6.53
CA ASP A 141 -6.44 -5.96 -5.50
C ASP A 141 -6.78 -4.59 -6.08
N TYR A 142 -7.55 -3.79 -5.34
CA TYR A 142 -7.93 -2.44 -5.72
C TYR A 142 -7.09 -1.46 -4.94
N LEU A 143 -6.16 -0.80 -5.62
CA LEU A 143 -5.13 0.01 -5.00
C LEU A 143 -5.31 1.49 -5.37
N PRO A 144 -5.60 2.38 -4.40
CA PRO A 144 -5.62 3.80 -4.63
C PRO A 144 -4.20 4.32 -4.83
N CYS A 145 -4.00 5.09 -5.88
CA CYS A 145 -2.73 5.70 -6.20
C CYS A 145 -2.92 7.21 -6.40
N ILE A 146 -1.94 7.98 -5.93
CA ILE A 146 -1.87 9.42 -6.13
C ILE A 146 -0.63 9.75 -6.96
N LEU A 147 -0.84 10.49 -8.05
CA LEU A 147 0.19 10.94 -8.96
C LEU A 147 0.34 12.45 -8.85
N TRP A 148 1.55 12.97 -9.11
CA TRP A 148 1.89 14.35 -8.86
C TRP A 148 2.44 15.05 -10.11
N GLY A 149 2.14 16.35 -10.27
CA GLY A 149 2.72 17.23 -11.27
C GLY A 149 2.51 16.74 -12.69
N ARG A 150 3.59 16.66 -13.48
CA ARG A 150 3.53 16.28 -14.89
C ARG A 150 2.92 14.88 -15.10
N ILE A 151 3.27 13.93 -14.25
CA ILE A 151 2.71 12.56 -14.33
C ILE A 151 1.19 12.59 -14.11
N ALA A 152 0.71 13.42 -13.19
CA ALA A 152 -0.72 13.61 -12.95
C ALA A 152 -1.43 14.15 -14.21
N GLN A 153 -0.83 15.10 -14.92
CA GLN A 153 -1.38 15.65 -16.18
C GLN A 153 -1.43 14.59 -17.30
N GLU A 154 -0.38 13.77 -17.42
CA GLU A 154 -0.29 12.71 -18.43
C GLU A 154 -1.36 11.65 -18.19
N VAL A 155 -1.43 11.12 -16.96
CA VAL A 155 -2.38 10.05 -16.59
C VAL A 155 -3.82 10.55 -16.54
N SER A 156 -4.07 11.84 -16.33
CA SER A 156 -5.43 12.39 -16.37
C SER A 156 -6.14 12.23 -17.72
N ARG A 157 -5.39 11.93 -18.78
CA ARG A 157 -5.92 11.69 -20.14
C ARG A 157 -6.26 10.23 -20.41
N CYS A 158 -5.85 9.34 -19.50
CA CYS A 158 -6.16 7.91 -19.60
C CYS A 158 -7.65 7.66 -19.32
N ARG A 159 -8.12 6.50 -19.73
CA ARG A 159 -9.51 6.07 -19.59
C ARG A 159 -9.62 4.81 -18.74
N THR A 160 -10.82 4.51 -18.30
CA THR A 160 -11.13 3.24 -17.65
C THR A 160 -10.69 2.07 -18.53
N ARG A 161 -10.03 1.10 -17.92
CA ARG A 161 -9.39 -0.09 -18.51
C ARG A 161 -8.05 0.16 -19.20
N ASP A 162 -7.57 1.39 -19.32
CA ASP A 162 -6.18 1.59 -19.74
C ASP A 162 -5.24 0.92 -18.73
N ARG A 163 -4.18 0.30 -19.23
CA ARG A 163 -3.14 -0.29 -18.40
C ARG A 163 -2.16 0.78 -17.98
N LEU A 164 -1.89 0.81 -16.68
CA LEU A 164 -0.90 1.72 -16.10
C LEU A 164 0.18 0.91 -15.40
N GLU A 165 1.43 1.25 -15.64
CA GLU A 165 2.56 0.83 -14.83
C GLU A 165 3.05 2.01 -14.02
N LEU A 166 3.41 1.77 -12.76
CA LEU A 166 3.94 2.80 -11.88
C LEU A 166 4.98 2.25 -10.91
N THR A 167 5.89 3.13 -10.54
CA THR A 167 6.77 2.94 -9.38
C THR A 167 6.46 4.01 -8.35
N GLY A 168 6.71 3.72 -7.08
CA GLY A 168 6.42 4.66 -6.02
C GLY A 168 6.66 4.10 -4.64
N ARG A 169 5.90 4.58 -3.68
CA ARG A 169 5.96 4.12 -2.29
C ARG A 169 4.56 3.93 -1.72
N LEU A 170 4.41 3.01 -0.78
CA LEU A 170 3.23 2.91 0.06
C LEU A 170 3.32 4.00 1.14
N GLN A 171 2.28 4.80 1.30
CA GLN A 171 2.24 5.85 2.33
C GLN A 171 1.00 5.77 3.18
N SER A 172 1.15 6.21 4.42
CA SER A 172 0.05 6.42 5.36
C SER A 172 -0.38 7.89 5.34
N ARG A 173 -1.69 8.13 5.47
CA ARG A 173 -2.28 9.45 5.59
C ARG A 173 -3.36 9.46 6.67
N ILE A 174 -3.18 10.29 7.67
CA ILE A 174 -4.20 10.51 8.69
C ILE A 174 -5.25 11.47 8.13
N TYR A 175 -6.52 11.17 8.35
CA TYR A 175 -7.64 12.04 8.03
C TYR A 175 -8.72 11.96 9.11
N THR A 176 -9.45 13.05 9.29
CA THR A 176 -10.55 13.12 10.25
C THR A 176 -11.87 12.78 9.55
N LYS A 177 -12.58 11.80 10.10
CA LYS A 177 -13.96 11.48 9.74
C LYS A 177 -14.87 11.86 10.91
N TYR A 178 -15.97 12.54 10.61
CA TYR A 178 -16.97 12.86 11.64
C TYR A 178 -18.01 11.73 11.72
N GLN A 179 -18.27 11.26 12.92
CA GLN A 179 -19.30 10.29 13.20
C GLN A 179 -20.16 10.80 14.36
N ASN A 180 -21.45 10.99 14.10
CA ASN A 180 -22.37 11.64 15.07
C ASN A 180 -21.77 12.95 15.62
N ASP A 181 -21.19 13.77 14.74
CA ASP A 181 -20.51 15.04 15.05
C ASP A 181 -19.25 14.90 15.93
N VAL A 182 -18.78 13.70 16.22
CA VAL A 182 -17.52 13.46 16.92
C VAL A 182 -16.40 13.23 15.90
N PRO A 183 -15.31 14.01 15.95
CA PRO A 183 -14.16 13.82 15.06
C PRO A 183 -13.42 12.52 15.44
N CYS A 184 -13.19 11.66 14.46
CA CYS A 184 -12.46 10.41 14.61
C CYS A 184 -11.29 10.40 13.61
N GLU A 185 -10.07 10.27 14.10
CA GLU A 185 -8.90 10.13 13.24
C GLU A 185 -8.83 8.72 12.64
N ARG A 186 -8.50 8.66 11.36
CA ARG A 186 -8.35 7.44 10.58
C ARG A 186 -7.09 7.48 9.77
N THR A 187 -6.48 6.32 9.59
CA THR A 187 -5.35 6.15 8.67
C THR A 187 -5.83 5.52 7.37
N ALA A 188 -5.56 6.17 6.26
CA ALA A 188 -5.67 5.61 4.92
C ALA A 188 -4.28 5.29 4.37
N TYR A 189 -4.23 4.25 3.55
CA TYR A 189 -3.02 3.84 2.86
C TYR A 189 -3.23 4.00 1.36
N GLU A 190 -2.24 4.54 0.68
CA GLU A 190 -2.27 4.78 -0.76
C GLU A 190 -0.87 4.67 -1.35
N ILE A 191 -0.77 4.47 -2.64
CA ILE A 191 0.51 4.47 -3.35
C ILE A 191 0.78 5.87 -3.88
N SER A 192 1.85 6.50 -3.40
CA SER A 192 2.35 7.76 -3.96
C SER A 192 3.31 7.45 -5.10
N ALA A 193 2.85 7.65 -6.34
CA ALA A 193 3.63 7.33 -7.51
C ALA A 193 4.77 8.34 -7.73
N LEU A 194 5.95 7.83 -8.04
CA LEU A 194 7.14 8.56 -8.46
C LEU A 194 7.25 8.59 -9.99
N THR A 195 6.90 7.48 -10.63
CA THR A 195 6.78 7.37 -12.08
C THR A 195 5.47 6.70 -12.44
N ALA A 196 4.94 6.99 -13.61
CA ALA A 196 3.85 6.23 -14.20
C ALA A 196 3.87 6.35 -15.72
N SER A 197 3.46 5.27 -16.41
CA SER A 197 3.29 5.23 -17.85
C SER A 197 2.06 4.41 -18.22
N ALA A 198 1.28 4.92 -19.17
CA ALA A 198 0.22 4.14 -19.80
C ALA A 198 0.85 3.20 -20.83
N ILE A 199 0.44 1.95 -20.83
CA ILE A 199 0.86 0.93 -21.79
C ILE A 199 -0.31 0.67 -22.75
N SER A 200 -0.03 0.86 -24.00
CA SER A 200 -0.98 0.62 -25.12
C SER A 200 -1.11 -0.88 -25.39
#